data_7615b4c4578429947c9a3a1446f31c1c
#
_entry.id   7615b4c4578429947c9a3a1446f31c1c
#
_cell.length_a   1.000
_cell.length_b   1.000
_cell.length_c   1.000
_cell.angle_alpha   90.00
_cell.angle_beta   90.00
_cell.angle_gamma   90.00
#
_symmetry.space_group_name_H-M   'P 1'
#
loop_
_entity.id
_entity.type
_entity.pdbx_description
1 polymer ?
#
loop_
_entity_poly.entity_id
_entity_poly.type
_entity_poly.pdbx_seq_one_letter_code
_entity_poly.pdbx_strand_id
1 'polypeptide(L)'
;ACLWVSVTYLVVGTDKTATSEQRNLQTAPVKARVLHIPCERDGGKVFVLSRDVRFERADGHYTQVYTVDERLFCAWPVTEASKRLLPAGFLQTHRSYLVNPHHVVRFERTKDAGRCLFESDGLPPAPVSRTKLKVIGEALASTRGVVRE
;
A
#
# COMPACT_ATOMS: atom_id res chain seq x y z
N ALA A 1 -34.58 -34.38 29.60
CA ALA A 1 -34.54 -34.40 28.12
C ALA A 1 -34.43 -33.00 27.50
N CYS A 2 -35.11 -32.05 28.04
CA CYS A 2 -35.04 -30.67 27.54
C CYS A 2 -33.67 -30.03 27.69
N LEU A 3 -32.95 -30.36 28.72
CA LEU A 3 -31.62 -29.82 28.98
C LEU A 3 -30.58 -30.22 27.93
N TRP A 4 -30.74 -31.39 27.40
CA TRP A 4 -29.84 -31.91 26.36
C TRP A 4 -29.88 -31.08 25.07
N VAL A 5 -31.04 -30.71 24.67
CA VAL A 5 -31.26 -29.95 23.44
C VAL A 5 -30.64 -28.58 23.55
N SER A 6 -30.78 -27.96 24.71
CA SER A 6 -30.23 -26.62 24.94
C SER A 6 -28.73 -26.56 24.85
N VAL A 7 -28.05 -27.54 25.44
CA VAL A 7 -26.57 -27.58 25.44
C VAL A 7 -26.03 -27.78 24.02
N THR A 8 -26.61 -28.69 23.29
CA THR A 8 -26.19 -28.97 21.92
C THR A 8 -26.36 -27.74 21.02
N TYR A 9 -27.46 -27.05 21.19
CA TYR A 9 -27.75 -25.86 20.41
C TYR A 9 -26.75 -24.74 20.66
N LEU A 10 -26.34 -24.50 21.90
CA LEU A 10 -25.37 -23.48 22.26
C LEU A 10 -24.01 -23.74 21.61
N VAL A 11 -23.52 -24.95 21.60
CA VAL A 11 -22.24 -25.31 20.97
C VAL A 11 -22.24 -25.00 19.48
N VAL A 12 -23.29 -25.35 18.79
CA VAL A 12 -23.42 -25.07 17.35
C VAL A 12 -23.45 -23.56 17.07
N GLY A 13 -24.15 -22.82 17.90
CA GLY A 13 -24.18 -21.35 17.76
C GLY A 13 -22.81 -20.70 17.89
N THR A 14 -22.01 -21.17 18.81
CA THR A 14 -20.65 -20.64 19.04
C THR A 14 -19.75 -20.89 17.82
N ASP A 15 -19.78 -22.05 17.24
CA ASP A 15 -18.99 -22.39 16.06
C ASP A 15 -19.35 -21.52 14.86
N LYS A 16 -20.62 -21.29 14.64
CA LYS A 16 -21.08 -20.42 13.54
C LYS A 16 -20.61 -18.99 13.72
N THR A 17 -20.61 -18.48 14.92
CA THR A 17 -20.17 -17.13 15.21
C THR A 17 -18.68 -16.95 14.89
N ALA A 18 -17.84 -17.88 15.30
CA ALA A 18 -16.42 -17.85 15.01
C ALA A 18 -16.15 -17.87 13.50
N THR A 19 -16.85 -18.68 12.75
CA THR A 19 -16.70 -18.74 11.28
C THR A 19 -17.10 -17.44 10.61
N SER A 20 -18.17 -16.80 11.08
CA SER A 20 -18.61 -15.51 10.55
C SER A 20 -17.58 -14.41 10.76
N GLU A 21 -16.97 -14.36 11.92
CA GLU A 21 -15.91 -13.39 12.23
C GLU A 21 -14.71 -13.57 11.30
N GLN A 22 -14.30 -14.79 11.07
CA GLN A 22 -13.19 -15.07 10.14
C GLN A 22 -13.49 -14.62 8.73
N ARG A 23 -14.70 -14.81 8.25
CA ARG A 23 -15.12 -14.35 6.93
C ARG A 23 -15.07 -12.83 6.83
N ASN A 24 -15.52 -12.14 7.85
CA ASN A 24 -15.50 -10.69 7.88
C ASN A 24 -14.10 -10.14 7.80
N LEU A 25 -13.15 -10.77 8.48
CA LEU A 25 -11.74 -10.38 8.41
C LEU A 25 -11.17 -10.60 7.01
N GLN A 26 -11.55 -11.65 6.31
CA GLN A 26 -11.09 -11.94 4.95
C GLN A 26 -11.69 -10.98 3.92
N THR A 27 -12.90 -10.51 4.15
CA THR A 27 -13.59 -9.57 3.27
C THR A 27 -13.31 -8.12 3.64
N ALA A 28 -12.49 -7.88 4.68
CA ALA A 28 -12.08 -6.53 5.04
C ALA A 28 -11.45 -5.83 3.83
N PRO A 29 -11.80 -4.56 3.60
CA PRO A 29 -11.37 -3.86 2.40
C PRO A 29 -9.85 -3.86 2.25
N VAL A 30 -9.38 -4.20 1.07
CA VAL A 30 -7.96 -4.22 0.71
C VAL A 30 -7.29 -2.87 0.97
N LYS A 31 -8.02 -1.78 0.82
CA LYS A 31 -7.54 -0.41 1.04
C LYS A 31 -7.12 -0.09 2.48
N ALA A 32 -7.46 -0.93 3.46
CA ALA A 32 -7.06 -0.74 4.86
C ALA A 32 -5.84 -1.56 5.27
N ARG A 33 -5.27 -2.33 4.36
CA ARG A 33 -4.11 -3.16 4.69
C ARG A 33 -2.85 -2.33 4.85
N VAL A 34 -2.33 -2.33 6.07
CA VAL A 34 -1.04 -1.72 6.38
C VAL A 34 -0.01 -2.83 6.48
N LEU A 35 1.06 -2.71 5.70
CA LEU A 35 2.18 -3.63 5.73
C LEU A 35 3.34 -3.05 6.53
N HIS A 36 4.10 -3.93 7.15
CA HIS A 36 5.38 -3.60 7.76
C HIS A 36 6.48 -3.92 6.75
N ILE A 37 7.18 -2.91 6.30
CA ILE A 37 8.25 -3.03 5.31
C ILE A 37 9.58 -3.14 6.06
N PRO A 38 10.30 -4.26 5.94
CA PRO A 38 11.58 -4.41 6.61
C PRO A 38 12.65 -3.59 5.90
N CYS A 39 13.12 -2.56 6.58
CA CYS A 39 14.18 -1.68 6.11
C CYS A 39 15.42 -1.81 6.97
N GLU A 40 16.53 -1.37 6.46
CA GLU A 40 17.80 -1.36 7.18
C GLU A 40 18.17 0.07 7.57
N ARG A 41 18.59 0.20 8.82
CA ARG A 41 19.09 1.45 9.39
C ARG A 41 20.22 1.15 10.36
N ASP A 42 21.38 1.76 10.13
CA ASP A 42 22.54 1.67 11.05
C ASP A 42 22.93 0.26 11.45
N GLY A 43 22.84 -0.69 10.51
CA GLY A 43 23.16 -2.09 10.74
C GLY A 43 22.06 -2.90 11.44
N GLY A 44 20.93 -2.29 11.73
CA GLY A 44 19.75 -2.94 12.31
C GLY A 44 18.56 -2.94 11.36
N LYS A 45 17.57 -3.77 11.68
CA LYS A 45 16.31 -3.79 10.94
C LYS A 45 15.27 -2.92 11.63
N VAL A 46 14.63 -2.09 10.84
CA VAL A 46 13.47 -1.30 11.26
C VAL A 46 12.27 -1.66 10.38
N PHE A 47 11.09 -1.62 10.95
CA PHE A 47 9.87 -1.93 10.21
C PHE A 47 9.09 -0.64 9.99
N VAL A 48 8.96 -0.25 8.74
CA VAL A 48 8.24 0.96 8.34
C VAL A 48 6.83 0.57 7.92
N LEU A 49 5.85 1.32 8.39
CA LEU A 49 4.47 1.12 7.96
C LEU A 49 4.29 1.61 6.52
N SER A 50 3.63 0.81 5.71
CA SER A 50 3.40 1.18 4.30
C SER A 50 2.66 2.50 4.14
N ARG A 51 1.78 2.84 5.08
CA ARG A 51 1.07 4.12 5.07
C ARG A 51 1.98 5.35 5.23
N ASP A 52 3.15 5.17 5.86
CA ASP A 52 4.11 6.24 6.09
C ASP A 52 5.10 6.40 4.93
N VAL A 53 5.12 5.45 4.03
CA VAL A 53 5.96 5.47 2.84
C VAL A 53 5.34 6.35 1.77
N ARG A 54 6.13 7.24 1.22
CA ARG A 54 5.74 8.12 0.11
C ARG A 54 5.88 7.38 -1.22
N PHE A 55 7.05 6.83 -1.46
CA PHE A 55 7.30 5.99 -2.62
C PHE A 55 8.51 5.08 -2.39
N GLU A 56 8.64 4.09 -3.22
CA GLU A 56 9.82 3.22 -3.29
C GLU A 56 10.46 3.29 -4.66
N ARG A 57 11.76 3.23 -4.68
CA ARG A 57 12.57 3.25 -5.89
C ARG A 57 13.45 2.02 -5.95
N ALA A 58 13.49 1.36 -7.10
CA ALA A 58 14.41 0.26 -7.33
C ALA A 58 15.86 0.73 -7.35
N ASP A 59 16.73 -0.01 -6.69
CA ASP A 59 18.16 0.22 -6.65
C ASP A 59 18.89 -1.12 -6.73
N GLY A 60 19.03 -1.65 -7.94
CA GLY A 60 19.59 -2.98 -8.16
C GLY A 60 18.75 -4.08 -7.52
N HIS A 61 19.33 -4.80 -6.57
CA HIS A 61 18.65 -5.88 -5.84
C HIS A 61 17.85 -5.40 -4.62
N TYR A 62 17.86 -4.11 -4.36
CA TYR A 62 17.21 -3.49 -3.22
C TYR A 62 16.19 -2.47 -3.69
N THR A 63 15.36 -1.99 -2.77
CA THR A 63 14.57 -0.81 -2.98
C THR A 63 14.94 0.25 -1.95
N GLN A 64 14.88 1.51 -2.37
CA GLN A 64 14.98 2.64 -1.47
C GLN A 64 13.57 3.08 -1.10
N VAL A 65 13.30 3.12 0.19
CA VAL A 65 12.01 3.50 0.76
C VAL A 65 12.11 4.95 1.21
N TYR A 66 11.24 5.79 0.69
CA TYR A 66 11.20 7.21 1.02
C TYR A 66 10.02 7.49 1.95
N THR A 67 10.33 7.96 3.13
CA THR A 67 9.34 8.46 4.10
C THR A 67 9.40 9.98 4.14
N VAL A 68 8.64 10.60 5.03
CA VAL A 68 8.68 12.06 5.19
C VAL A 68 10.04 12.53 5.72
N ASP A 69 10.64 11.74 6.59
CA ASP A 69 11.83 12.16 7.34
C ASP A 69 13.13 11.60 6.78
N GLU A 70 13.07 10.46 6.14
CA GLU A 70 14.28 9.73 5.81
C GLU A 70 14.13 8.82 4.59
N ARG A 71 15.27 8.36 4.13
CA ARG A 71 15.40 7.36 3.09
C ARG A 71 16.04 6.11 3.70
N LEU A 72 15.39 4.98 3.54
CA LEU A 72 15.83 3.70 4.07
C LEU A 72 16.02 2.69 2.94
N PHE A 73 16.82 1.67 3.20
CA PHE A 73 17.01 0.56 2.27
C PHE A 73 16.15 -0.62 2.69
N CYS A 74 15.43 -1.16 1.74
CA CYS A 74 14.64 -2.38 1.90
C CYS A 74 15.33 -3.51 1.14
N ALA A 75 15.46 -4.67 1.77
CA ALA A 75 16.07 -5.84 1.16
C ALA A 75 15.24 -6.47 0.04
N TRP A 76 14.01 -6.05 -0.13
CA TRP A 76 13.15 -6.54 -1.21
C TRP A 76 13.57 -5.92 -2.55
N PRO A 77 13.74 -6.72 -3.60
CA PRO A 77 13.83 -6.16 -4.94
C PRO A 77 12.47 -5.57 -5.35
N VAL A 78 12.46 -4.69 -6.34
CA VAL A 78 11.23 -4.01 -6.76
C VAL A 78 10.12 -4.98 -7.17
N THR A 79 10.45 -6.13 -7.69
CA THR A 79 9.48 -7.17 -8.06
C THR A 79 8.76 -7.73 -6.84
N GLU A 80 9.49 -8.00 -5.77
CA GLU A 80 8.91 -8.48 -4.51
C GLU A 80 8.13 -7.36 -3.81
N ALA A 81 8.69 -6.17 -3.78
CA ALA A 81 8.02 -5.00 -3.22
C ALA A 81 6.69 -4.73 -3.95
N SER A 82 6.66 -4.82 -5.28
CA SER A 82 5.43 -4.62 -6.03
C SER A 82 4.37 -5.67 -5.72
N LYS A 83 4.75 -6.94 -5.60
CA LYS A 83 3.81 -8.01 -5.25
C LYS A 83 3.14 -7.78 -3.90
N ARG A 84 3.84 -7.18 -2.97
CA ARG A 84 3.34 -6.92 -1.61
C ARG A 84 2.60 -5.59 -1.49
N LEU A 85 3.09 -4.56 -2.15
CA LEU A 85 2.58 -3.20 -2.01
C LEU A 85 1.42 -2.87 -2.95
N LEU A 86 1.35 -3.46 -4.13
CA LEU A 86 0.20 -3.24 -5.02
C LEU A 86 -1.12 -3.64 -4.37
N PRO A 87 -1.24 -4.81 -3.71
CA PRO A 87 -2.45 -5.14 -2.96
C PRO A 87 -2.70 -4.22 -1.76
N ALA A 88 -1.68 -3.56 -1.24
CA ALA A 88 -1.81 -2.59 -0.15
C ALA A 88 -2.24 -1.20 -0.62
N GLY A 89 -2.44 -1.01 -1.92
CA GLY A 89 -2.93 0.23 -2.50
C GLY A 89 -1.87 1.10 -3.18
N PHE A 90 -0.63 0.64 -3.25
CA PHE A 90 0.42 1.36 -3.99
C PHE A 90 0.19 1.28 -5.49
N LEU A 91 0.71 2.26 -6.21
CA LEU A 91 0.65 2.32 -7.67
C LEU A 91 2.05 2.19 -8.24
N GLN A 92 2.19 1.32 -9.24
CA GLN A 92 3.44 1.23 -9.98
C GLN A 92 3.42 2.25 -11.12
N THR A 93 4.07 3.38 -10.90
CA THR A 93 4.12 4.49 -11.86
C THR A 93 5.18 4.28 -12.94
N HIS A 94 6.19 3.54 -12.60
CA HIS A 94 7.32 3.22 -13.48
C HIS A 94 7.82 1.82 -13.12
N ARG A 95 8.53 1.16 -14.02
CA ARG A 95 9.12 -0.17 -13.73
C ARG A 95 10.00 -0.20 -12.48
N SER A 96 10.55 0.96 -12.11
CA SER A 96 11.45 1.11 -10.97
C SER A 96 10.84 1.91 -9.81
N TYR A 97 9.57 2.29 -9.88
CA TYR A 97 8.93 3.12 -8.85
C TYR A 97 7.58 2.57 -8.44
N LEU A 98 7.37 2.55 -7.14
CA LEU A 98 6.10 2.26 -6.50
C LEU A 98 5.70 3.47 -5.66
N VAL A 99 4.54 4.02 -5.89
CA VAL A 99 4.08 5.27 -5.27
C VAL A 99 2.87 5.01 -4.40
N ASN A 100 2.86 5.61 -3.21
CA ASN A 100 1.68 5.61 -2.37
C ASN A 100 0.76 6.77 -2.79
N PRO A 101 -0.41 6.47 -3.36
CA PRO A 101 -1.29 7.51 -3.89
C PRO A 101 -1.83 8.47 -2.84
N HIS A 102 -1.90 8.05 -1.58
CA HIS A 102 -2.39 8.88 -0.48
C HIS A 102 -1.48 10.08 -0.18
N HIS A 103 -0.21 9.99 -0.53
CA HIS A 103 0.78 11.02 -0.27
C HIS A 103 1.13 11.87 -1.48
N VAL A 104 0.55 11.58 -2.63
CA VAL A 104 0.73 12.38 -3.84
C VAL A 104 -0.13 13.63 -3.72
N VAL A 105 0.49 14.80 -3.68
CA VAL A 105 -0.24 16.08 -3.60
C VAL A 105 -0.51 16.67 -4.97
N ARG A 106 0.34 16.35 -5.94
CA ARG A 106 0.20 16.88 -7.30
C ARG A 106 0.66 15.86 -8.32
N PHE A 107 -0.10 15.73 -9.37
CA PHE A 107 0.25 14.94 -10.54
C PHE A 107 0.43 15.86 -11.73
N GLU A 108 1.65 15.95 -12.22
CA GLU A 108 1.98 16.72 -13.40
C GLU A 108 2.06 15.80 -14.60
N ARG A 109 1.39 16.18 -15.65
CA ARG A 109 1.37 15.44 -16.90
C ARG A 109 1.93 16.31 -18.02
N THR A 110 2.92 15.79 -18.72
CA THR A 110 3.44 16.34 -19.95
C THR A 110 2.99 15.48 -21.12
N LYS A 111 3.38 15.87 -22.32
CA LYS A 111 3.02 15.14 -23.53
C LYS A 111 3.48 13.67 -23.51
N ASP A 112 4.68 13.42 -23.03
CA ASP A 112 5.34 12.11 -23.11
C ASP A 112 5.66 11.47 -21.76
N ALA A 113 5.41 12.18 -20.66
CA ALA A 113 5.74 11.69 -19.32
C ALA A 113 4.85 12.31 -18.28
N GLY A 114 4.97 11.81 -17.06
CA GLY A 114 4.32 12.40 -15.90
C GLY A 114 5.21 12.29 -14.68
N ARG A 115 4.83 12.96 -13.64
CA ARG A 115 5.48 12.84 -12.34
C ARG A 115 4.51 13.13 -11.21
N CYS A 116 4.72 12.42 -10.14
CA CYS A 116 3.99 12.60 -8.90
C CYS A 116 4.84 13.40 -7.93
N LEU A 117 4.25 14.44 -7.35
CA LEU A 117 4.91 15.26 -6.35
C LEU A 117 4.29 14.96 -4.99
N PHE A 118 5.11 15.08 -3.96
CA PHE A 118 4.73 14.77 -2.59
C PHE A 118 4.74 16.03 -1.74
N GLU A 119 4.09 15.96 -0.60
CA GLU A 119 3.92 17.10 0.31
C GLU A 119 5.24 17.66 0.84
N SER A 120 6.28 16.82 0.93
CA SER A 120 7.57 17.25 1.44
C SER A 120 8.44 17.82 0.34
N ASP A 121 8.90 19.04 0.53
CA ASP A 121 9.75 19.77 -0.44
C ASP A 121 11.09 19.08 -0.70
N GLY A 122 11.55 18.26 0.23
CA GLY A 122 12.83 17.54 0.12
C GLY A 122 12.76 16.23 -0.66
N LEU A 123 11.58 15.78 -1.07
CA LEU A 123 11.44 14.52 -1.77
C LEU A 123 11.51 14.73 -3.30
N PRO A 124 12.30 13.89 -4.00
CA PRO A 124 12.32 13.96 -5.46
C PRO A 124 10.97 13.50 -6.04
N PRO A 125 10.55 14.07 -7.16
CA PRO A 125 9.33 13.63 -7.81
C PRO A 125 9.49 12.21 -8.35
N ALA A 126 8.43 11.41 -8.26
CA ALA A 126 8.41 10.07 -8.82
C ALA A 126 7.94 10.12 -10.27
N PRO A 127 8.71 9.57 -11.22
CA PRO A 127 8.33 9.60 -12.62
C PRO A 127 7.19 8.64 -12.91
N VAL A 128 6.36 9.01 -13.88
CA VAL A 128 5.28 8.17 -14.40
C VAL A 128 5.56 7.88 -15.86
N SER A 129 5.63 6.61 -16.21
CA SER A 129 5.89 6.22 -17.58
C SER A 129 4.73 6.57 -18.49
N ARG A 130 5.03 6.85 -19.77
CA ARG A 130 4.06 7.23 -20.79
C ARG A 130 2.86 6.28 -20.86
N THR A 131 3.11 4.99 -20.83
CA THR A 131 2.07 3.95 -20.92
C THR A 131 1.16 3.93 -19.72
N LYS A 132 1.58 4.50 -18.60
CA LYS A 132 0.83 4.49 -17.34
C LYS A 132 0.15 5.81 -17.01
N LEU A 133 0.35 6.85 -17.79
CA LEU A 133 -0.20 8.18 -17.52
C LEU A 133 -1.70 8.18 -17.27
N LYS A 134 -2.44 7.49 -18.13
CA LYS A 134 -3.90 7.41 -18.02
C LYS A 134 -4.32 6.65 -16.75
N VAL A 135 -3.78 5.46 -16.57
CA VAL A 135 -4.12 4.58 -15.43
C VAL A 135 -3.79 5.24 -14.10
N ILE A 136 -2.62 5.86 -14.00
CA ILE A 136 -2.19 6.54 -12.78
C ILE A 136 -3.05 7.76 -12.51
N GLY A 137 -3.35 8.56 -13.51
CA GLY A 137 -4.24 9.71 -13.36
C GLY A 137 -5.63 9.32 -12.84
N GLU A 138 -6.21 8.26 -13.38
CA GLU A 138 -7.50 7.74 -12.94
C GLU A 138 -7.43 7.17 -11.52
N ALA A 139 -6.38 6.41 -11.20
CA ALA A 139 -6.19 5.85 -9.88
C ALA A 139 -6.01 6.92 -8.81
N LEU A 140 -5.26 7.97 -9.09
CA LEU A 140 -5.09 9.10 -8.17
C LEU A 140 -6.39 9.86 -7.95
N ALA A 141 -7.18 10.06 -8.99
CA ALA A 141 -8.49 10.68 -8.88
C ALA A 141 -9.44 9.85 -8.00
N SER A 142 -9.42 8.53 -8.14
CA SER A 142 -10.23 7.62 -7.33
C SER A 142 -9.79 7.60 -5.87
N THR A 143 -8.49 7.58 -5.61
CA THR A 143 -7.94 7.52 -4.26
C THR A 143 -8.24 8.77 -3.45
N ARG A 144 -8.25 9.92 -4.10
CA ARG A 144 -8.53 11.18 -3.42
C ARG A 144 -10.00 11.36 -3.06
N GLY A 145 -10.80 10.36 -3.39
CA GLY A 145 -12.22 10.49 -3.17
C GLY A 145 -12.76 11.69 -3.92
N VAL A 146 -14.01 11.91 -3.82
CA VAL A 146 -14.71 12.97 -4.48
C VAL A 146 -14.39 14.33 -3.84
N VAL A 147 -13.15 14.75 -3.79
CA VAL A 147 -12.87 16.17 -3.65
C VAL A 147 -13.04 16.77 -5.04
N ARG A 148 -14.26 16.92 -5.39
CA ARG A 148 -14.60 17.77 -6.54
C ARG A 148 -14.39 19.19 -6.10
N GLU A 149 -13.43 19.77 -6.63
CA GLU A 149 -13.40 21.22 -6.65
C GLU A 149 -14.50 21.73 -7.57
#